data_c82435596a74e1a50f2a18ceb639165a
#
_entry.id   c82435596a74e1a50f2a18ceb639165a
#
_cell.length_a   1.000
_cell.length_b   1.000
_cell.length_c   1.000
_cell.angle_alpha   90.00
_cell.angle_beta   90.00
_cell.angle_gamma   90.00
#
_symmetry.space_group_name_H-M   'P 1'
#
loop_
_entity.id
_entity.type
_entity.pdbx_description
1 polymer ?
#
loop_
_entity_poly.entity_id
_entity_poly.type
_entity_poly.pdbx_seq_one_letter_code
_entity_poly.pdbx_strand_id
1 'polypeptide(L)'
;IQGMGLSAWEKSPGELVTEADLESDKSIKSALSGIHSQGDIYSEEGFLENGGGKYSWLVDPLCGTTCYASGLATFGISISLLGPNGTLILGVITMPSIKERLTTVVNKSVTRNGRPWLPTGPKSELNNTLIGVSVGGSWGNVGKSFTWAAETGGIISFGSAPYSLFHLAAGHLGGQLFFNAGVEHIAAGAAVCQQLGLKVTDTLGRNIVWEVNKSYETVLISWPQYYDQLIALFAKDTI
;
A
#
# COMPACT_ATOMS: atom_id res chain seq x y z
N ILE A 1 19.08 17.77 -4.64
CA ILE A 1 19.09 16.51 -5.44
C ILE A 1 19.57 16.89 -6.83
N GLN A 2 20.91 16.92 -7.02
CA GLN A 2 21.54 17.27 -8.29
C GLN A 2 21.79 15.98 -9.09
N GLY A 3 20.85 15.58 -9.92
CA GLY A 3 21.15 14.38 -10.73
C GLY A 3 20.20 14.08 -11.90
N MET A 4 18.92 14.43 -11.80
CA MET A 4 17.95 14.11 -12.85
C MET A 4 17.05 15.28 -13.29
N GLY A 5 17.32 16.52 -12.87
CA GLY A 5 16.51 17.68 -13.26
C GLY A 5 15.06 17.63 -12.74
N LEU A 6 14.78 16.80 -11.74
CA LEU A 6 13.47 16.70 -11.13
C LEU A 6 13.29 17.81 -10.09
N SER A 7 12.27 18.64 -10.26
CA SER A 7 11.88 19.61 -9.25
C SER A 7 11.14 18.87 -8.14
N ALA A 8 11.73 18.86 -6.95
CA ALA A 8 11.11 18.35 -5.73
C ALA A 8 11.12 19.42 -4.67
N TRP A 9 10.03 19.56 -3.92
CA TRP A 9 9.93 20.50 -2.80
C TRP A 9 9.18 19.87 -1.63
N GLU A 10 9.32 20.44 -0.44
CA GLU A 10 8.59 20.03 0.74
C GLU A 10 7.15 20.57 0.69
N LYS A 11 6.17 19.68 0.80
CA LYS A 11 4.74 19.95 0.93
C LYS A 11 4.39 20.24 2.40
N SER A 12 4.98 19.47 3.31
CA SER A 12 4.99 19.67 4.75
C SER A 12 6.29 19.09 5.34
N PRO A 13 6.67 19.36 6.59
CA PRO A 13 7.91 18.84 7.17
C PRO A 13 8.05 17.32 7.02
N GLY A 14 9.03 16.90 6.20
CA GLY A 14 9.30 15.50 5.92
C GLY A 14 8.46 14.87 4.80
N GLU A 15 7.57 15.63 4.15
CA GLU A 15 6.76 15.17 3.00
C GLU A 15 7.21 15.88 1.72
N LEU A 16 7.77 15.12 0.78
CA LEU A 16 8.16 15.62 -0.53
C LEU A 16 7.00 15.49 -1.52
N VAL A 17 6.98 16.44 -2.47
CA VAL A 17 6.17 16.35 -3.67
C VAL A 17 7.04 16.71 -4.88
N THR A 18 6.78 16.12 -6.03
CA THR A 18 7.42 16.41 -7.29
C THR A 18 6.41 16.83 -8.36
N GLU A 19 6.88 17.37 -9.47
CA GLU A 19 6.02 17.62 -10.64
C GLU A 19 5.33 16.32 -11.12
N ALA A 20 5.99 15.17 -10.96
CA ALA A 20 5.43 13.88 -11.36
C ALA A 20 4.22 13.48 -10.51
N ASP A 21 4.22 13.77 -9.20
CA ASP A 21 3.06 13.55 -8.31
C ASP A 21 1.85 14.35 -8.81
N LEU A 22 2.04 15.65 -9.08
CA LEU A 22 0.98 16.54 -9.51
C LEU A 22 0.43 16.22 -10.91
N GLU A 23 1.29 15.88 -11.86
CA GLU A 23 0.87 15.49 -13.21
C GLU A 23 0.14 14.13 -13.20
N SER A 24 0.61 13.19 -12.39
CA SER A 24 -0.05 11.90 -12.16
C SER A 24 -1.43 12.11 -11.53
N ASP A 25 -1.53 12.91 -10.46
CA ASP A 25 -2.78 13.24 -9.78
C ASP A 25 -3.81 13.84 -10.75
N LYS A 26 -3.41 14.88 -11.49
CA LYS A 26 -4.26 15.52 -12.49
C LYS A 26 -4.76 14.53 -13.56
N SER A 27 -3.89 13.66 -14.04
CA SER A 27 -4.24 12.64 -15.04
C SER A 27 -5.24 11.63 -14.50
N ILE A 28 -5.01 11.13 -13.28
CA ILE A 28 -5.90 10.18 -12.60
C ILE A 28 -7.25 10.82 -12.32
N LYS A 29 -7.29 12.02 -11.71
CA LYS A 29 -8.53 12.73 -11.43
C LYS A 29 -9.36 12.99 -12.70
N SER A 30 -8.70 13.40 -13.77
CA SER A 30 -9.37 13.61 -15.08
C SER A 30 -9.99 12.31 -15.62
N ALA A 31 -9.25 11.18 -15.53
CA ALA A 31 -9.75 9.89 -15.99
C ALA A 31 -10.91 9.39 -15.11
N LEU A 32 -10.81 9.50 -13.80
CA LEU A 32 -11.86 9.05 -12.87
C LEU A 32 -13.13 9.88 -12.98
N SER A 33 -13.02 11.19 -13.18
CA SER A 33 -14.18 12.08 -13.38
C SER A 33 -14.98 11.75 -14.67
N GLY A 34 -14.32 11.16 -15.67
CA GLY A 34 -14.96 10.69 -16.90
C GLY A 34 -15.69 9.35 -16.76
N ILE A 35 -15.47 8.62 -15.67
CA ILE A 35 -16.16 7.37 -15.38
C ILE A 35 -17.48 7.72 -14.66
N HIS A 36 -18.62 7.21 -15.14
CA HIS A 36 -19.95 7.47 -14.54
C HIS A 36 -20.14 6.92 -13.11
N SER A 37 -19.09 6.49 -12.43
CA SER A 37 -19.13 6.13 -11.01
C SER A 37 -19.14 7.40 -10.18
N GLN A 38 -20.29 7.81 -9.72
CA GLN A 38 -20.43 8.88 -8.74
C GLN A 38 -19.67 8.52 -7.47
N GLY A 39 -18.57 9.21 -7.21
CA GLY A 39 -17.76 9.04 -6.02
C GLY A 39 -16.68 10.10 -5.95
N ASP A 40 -16.58 10.74 -4.80
CA ASP A 40 -15.57 11.75 -4.55
C ASP A 40 -14.17 11.14 -4.58
N ILE A 41 -13.18 11.93 -4.95
CA ILE A 41 -11.80 11.49 -5.10
C ILE A 41 -10.98 12.08 -3.96
N TYR A 42 -10.52 11.20 -3.07
CA TYR A 42 -9.61 11.49 -1.99
C TYR A 42 -8.20 11.09 -2.42
N SER A 43 -7.43 12.07 -2.85
CA SER A 43 -6.04 11.89 -3.28
C SER A 43 -5.09 12.45 -2.23
N GLU A 44 -3.90 11.88 -2.12
CA GLU A 44 -2.81 12.45 -1.32
C GLU A 44 -2.53 13.92 -1.71
N GLU A 45 -2.70 14.27 -3.00
CA GLU A 45 -2.48 15.61 -3.53
C GLU A 45 -3.72 16.52 -3.49
N GLY A 46 -4.78 16.10 -2.80
CA GLY A 46 -5.96 16.89 -2.53
C GLY A 46 -7.28 16.23 -2.93
N PHE A 47 -8.35 16.78 -2.39
CA PHE A 47 -9.71 16.32 -2.60
C PHE A 47 -10.32 16.88 -3.89
N LEU A 48 -11.09 16.07 -4.60
CA LEU A 48 -11.94 16.48 -5.71
C LEU A 48 -13.35 15.96 -5.51
N GLU A 49 -14.33 16.87 -5.36
CA GLU A 49 -15.75 16.53 -5.37
C GLU A 49 -16.16 16.03 -6.76
N ASN A 50 -16.75 14.85 -6.81
CA ASN A 50 -17.20 14.20 -8.06
C ASN A 50 -18.63 13.64 -7.92
N GLY A 51 -19.54 14.52 -7.55
CA GLY A 51 -20.99 14.27 -7.50
C GLY A 51 -21.49 13.62 -6.22
N GLY A 52 -20.63 13.42 -5.22
CA GLY A 52 -20.99 12.76 -3.98
C GLY A 52 -21.42 11.31 -4.19
N GLY A 53 -21.75 10.60 -3.15
CA GLY A 53 -22.29 9.26 -3.33
C GLY A 53 -21.87 8.27 -2.24
N LYS A 54 -22.14 7.00 -2.50
CA LYS A 54 -21.85 5.90 -1.58
C LYS A 54 -20.42 5.36 -1.74
N TYR A 55 -19.69 5.83 -2.75
CA TYR A 55 -18.36 5.35 -3.10
C TYR A 55 -17.35 6.48 -2.98
N SER A 56 -16.11 6.13 -2.69
CA SER A 56 -15.00 7.07 -2.60
C SER A 56 -13.78 6.48 -3.30
N TRP A 57 -13.20 7.24 -4.20
CA TRP A 57 -11.91 6.91 -4.76
C TRP A 57 -10.81 7.32 -3.79
N LEU A 58 -9.87 6.43 -3.55
CA LEU A 58 -8.67 6.69 -2.76
C LEU A 58 -7.49 6.59 -3.71
N VAL A 59 -6.68 7.64 -3.77
CA VAL A 59 -5.60 7.76 -4.77
C VAL A 59 -4.31 8.20 -4.09
N ASP A 60 -3.25 7.46 -4.33
CA ASP A 60 -1.88 7.91 -4.15
C ASP A 60 -1.23 7.93 -5.54
N PRO A 61 -1.01 9.12 -6.12
CA PRO A 61 -0.59 9.27 -7.50
C PRO A 61 0.88 8.90 -7.73
N LEU A 62 1.70 8.94 -6.66
CA LEU A 62 3.10 8.52 -6.68
C LEU A 62 3.57 8.13 -5.27
N CYS A 63 3.26 6.93 -4.84
CA CYS A 63 3.73 6.39 -3.58
C CYS A 63 5.23 6.08 -3.62
N GLY A 64 5.96 6.69 -2.69
CA GLY A 64 7.42 6.60 -2.66
C GLY A 64 8.10 7.79 -3.33
N THR A 65 7.56 8.99 -3.16
CA THR A 65 8.08 10.25 -3.72
C THR A 65 9.56 10.48 -3.38
N THR A 66 9.96 10.18 -2.14
CA THR A 66 11.38 10.27 -1.74
C THR A 66 12.27 9.31 -2.53
N CYS A 67 11.80 8.07 -2.76
CA CYS A 67 12.52 7.09 -3.58
C CYS A 67 12.63 7.58 -5.03
N TYR A 68 11.52 8.05 -5.59
CA TYR A 68 11.48 8.60 -6.94
C TYR A 68 12.43 9.79 -7.10
N ALA A 69 12.36 10.78 -6.20
CA ALA A 69 13.23 11.95 -6.21
C ALA A 69 14.72 11.60 -6.04
N SER A 70 15.01 10.50 -5.36
CA SER A 70 16.36 9.95 -5.19
C SER A 70 16.84 9.10 -6.38
N GLY A 71 16.02 8.91 -7.42
CA GLY A 71 16.36 8.10 -8.58
C GLY A 71 16.24 6.59 -8.34
N LEU A 72 15.57 6.17 -7.28
CA LEU A 72 15.30 4.75 -7.02
C LEU A 72 14.08 4.28 -7.81
N ALA A 73 14.08 2.99 -8.15
CA ALA A 73 13.00 2.36 -8.91
C ALA A 73 11.78 1.93 -8.04
N THR A 74 11.87 2.11 -6.72
CA THR A 74 10.88 1.62 -5.75
C THR A 74 9.79 2.67 -5.49
N PHE A 75 8.96 2.91 -6.48
CA PHE A 75 7.79 3.78 -6.41
C PHE A 75 6.62 3.16 -7.16
N GLY A 76 5.42 3.60 -6.88
CA GLY A 76 4.23 3.08 -7.53
C GLY A 76 3.02 4.00 -7.40
N ILE A 77 1.91 3.60 -7.99
CA ILE A 77 0.63 4.30 -7.98
C ILE A 77 -0.39 3.39 -7.30
N SER A 78 -1.21 3.95 -6.43
CA SER A 78 -2.29 3.27 -5.72
C SER A 78 -3.63 3.91 -6.05
N ILE A 79 -4.58 3.13 -6.56
CA ILE A 79 -5.94 3.59 -6.82
C ILE A 79 -6.92 2.54 -6.30
N SER A 80 -7.82 2.92 -5.42
CA SER A 80 -8.87 2.03 -4.94
C SER A 80 -10.24 2.70 -4.92
N LEU A 81 -11.28 1.87 -4.97
CA LEU A 81 -12.65 2.28 -4.80
C LEU A 81 -13.17 1.71 -3.48
N LEU A 82 -13.49 2.59 -2.57
CA LEU A 82 -14.11 2.27 -1.29
C LEU A 82 -15.62 2.35 -1.44
N GLY A 83 -16.30 1.29 -1.08
CA GLY A 83 -17.76 1.22 -1.06
C GLY A 83 -18.32 1.54 0.34
N PRO A 84 -19.64 1.48 0.47
CA PRO A 84 -20.32 1.63 1.75
C PRO A 84 -19.77 0.66 2.79
N ASN A 85 -19.77 1.05 4.05
CA ASN A 85 -19.32 0.25 5.20
C ASN A 85 -17.83 -0.16 5.14
N GLY A 86 -17.00 0.60 4.44
CA GLY A 86 -15.57 0.33 4.39
C GLY A 86 -15.17 -0.90 3.56
N THR A 87 -15.97 -1.28 2.57
CA THR A 87 -15.66 -2.40 1.69
C THR A 87 -14.77 -1.95 0.54
N LEU A 88 -13.62 -2.58 0.35
CA LEU A 88 -12.78 -2.36 -0.83
C LEU A 88 -13.38 -3.07 -2.05
N ILE A 89 -13.87 -2.28 -3.00
CA ILE A 89 -14.56 -2.77 -4.22
C ILE A 89 -13.55 -3.06 -5.33
N LEU A 90 -12.57 -2.18 -5.48
CA LEU A 90 -11.55 -2.26 -6.52
C LEU A 90 -10.21 -1.82 -5.95
N GLY A 91 -9.15 -2.44 -6.44
CA GLY A 91 -7.78 -2.02 -6.19
C GLY A 91 -6.92 -2.15 -7.43
N VAL A 92 -6.15 -1.11 -7.70
CA VAL A 92 -5.13 -1.08 -8.76
C VAL A 92 -3.84 -0.57 -8.14
N ILE A 93 -2.79 -1.37 -8.23
CA ILE A 93 -1.43 -0.93 -7.94
C ILE A 93 -0.58 -1.06 -9.19
N THR A 94 0.21 -0.02 -9.48
CA THR A 94 1.07 0.03 -10.66
C THR A 94 2.48 0.40 -10.23
N MET A 95 3.47 -0.35 -10.70
CA MET A 95 4.90 -0.11 -10.52
C MET A 95 5.52 0.21 -11.88
N PRO A 96 5.56 1.50 -12.28
CA PRO A 96 5.98 1.91 -13.62
C PRO A 96 7.42 1.49 -13.96
N SER A 97 8.32 1.56 -12.98
CA SER A 97 9.74 1.23 -13.14
C SER A 97 10.00 -0.21 -13.59
N ILE A 98 9.16 -1.14 -13.17
CA ILE A 98 9.25 -2.56 -13.52
C ILE A 98 8.12 -3.01 -14.47
N LYS A 99 7.29 -2.07 -14.96
CA LYS A 99 6.18 -2.30 -15.89
C LYS A 99 5.16 -3.34 -15.40
N GLU A 100 4.87 -3.31 -14.12
CA GLU A 100 3.92 -4.22 -13.48
C GLU A 100 2.68 -3.48 -12.99
N ARG A 101 1.54 -4.15 -13.15
CA ARG A 101 0.24 -3.69 -12.63
C ARG A 101 -0.55 -4.87 -12.12
N LEU A 102 -1.05 -4.76 -10.88
CA LEU A 102 -2.05 -5.67 -10.34
C LEU A 102 -3.40 -4.94 -10.26
N THR A 103 -4.45 -5.65 -10.64
CA THR A 103 -5.81 -5.13 -10.58
C THR A 103 -6.73 -6.18 -9.99
N THR A 104 -7.62 -5.75 -9.12
CA THR A 104 -8.69 -6.58 -8.58
C THR A 104 -10.01 -5.83 -8.54
N VAL A 105 -11.09 -6.58 -8.61
CA VAL A 105 -12.45 -6.15 -8.27
C VAL A 105 -12.99 -7.20 -7.30
N VAL A 106 -13.76 -6.79 -6.31
CA VAL A 106 -14.35 -7.70 -5.32
C VAL A 106 -15.06 -8.88 -6.01
N ASN A 107 -14.82 -10.09 -5.52
CA ASN A 107 -15.33 -11.34 -6.10
C ASN A 107 -14.86 -11.64 -7.54
N LYS A 108 -13.79 -11.03 -8.02
CA LYS A 108 -13.15 -11.34 -9.29
C LYS A 108 -11.71 -11.78 -9.07
N SER A 109 -11.17 -12.55 -10.02
CA SER A 109 -9.76 -12.93 -10.00
C SER A 109 -8.85 -11.71 -10.09
N VAL A 110 -7.74 -11.75 -9.36
CA VAL A 110 -6.68 -10.77 -9.53
C VAL A 110 -6.08 -10.91 -10.91
N THR A 111 -5.74 -9.79 -11.54
CA THR A 111 -5.01 -9.79 -12.81
C THR A 111 -3.65 -9.14 -12.66
N ARG A 112 -2.65 -9.69 -13.35
CA ARG A 112 -1.32 -9.08 -13.53
C ARG A 112 -1.17 -8.68 -14.99
N ASN A 113 -0.99 -7.41 -15.25
CA ASN A 113 -0.91 -6.85 -16.62
C ASN A 113 -2.09 -7.28 -17.51
N GLY A 114 -3.31 -7.31 -16.92
CA GLY A 114 -4.55 -7.66 -17.60
C GLY A 114 -4.79 -9.17 -17.80
N ARG A 115 -3.91 -10.04 -17.31
CA ARG A 115 -4.08 -11.50 -17.39
C ARG A 115 -4.42 -12.07 -16.01
N PRO A 116 -5.34 -13.04 -15.89
CA PRO A 116 -5.62 -13.72 -14.63
C PRO A 116 -4.32 -14.21 -13.98
N TRP A 117 -4.18 -13.98 -12.67
CA TRP A 117 -2.96 -14.30 -11.96
C TRP A 117 -3.27 -14.87 -10.58
N LEU A 118 -2.67 -16.01 -10.28
CA LEU A 118 -2.79 -16.70 -9.00
C LEU A 118 -1.38 -17.11 -8.53
N PRO A 119 -0.71 -16.25 -7.78
CA PRO A 119 0.61 -16.54 -7.22
C PRO A 119 0.51 -17.55 -6.08
N THR A 120 1.65 -18.10 -5.71
CA THR A 120 1.80 -18.87 -4.47
C THR A 120 2.64 -18.08 -3.49
N GLY A 121 2.30 -18.17 -2.20
CA GLY A 121 3.12 -17.62 -1.13
C GLY A 121 4.50 -18.27 -1.04
N PRO A 122 5.41 -17.70 -0.24
CA PRO A 122 6.70 -18.31 0.02
C PRO A 122 6.54 -19.72 0.57
N LYS A 123 7.49 -20.61 0.27
CA LYS A 123 7.47 -22.01 0.74
C LYS A 123 8.45 -22.28 1.88
N SER A 124 9.28 -21.28 2.22
CA SER A 124 10.26 -21.36 3.31
C SER A 124 9.57 -21.22 4.67
N GLU A 125 10.26 -21.66 5.71
CA GLU A 125 9.89 -21.34 7.10
C GLU A 125 10.03 -19.84 7.36
N LEU A 126 9.36 -19.30 8.40
CA LEU A 126 9.36 -17.88 8.71
C LEU A 126 10.79 -17.32 8.93
N ASN A 127 11.66 -18.07 9.60
CA ASN A 127 13.06 -17.70 9.85
C ASN A 127 13.94 -17.56 8.60
N ASN A 128 13.43 -17.99 7.44
CA ASN A 128 14.06 -17.83 6.11
C ASN A 128 13.21 -16.99 5.16
N THR A 129 12.23 -16.26 5.69
CA THR A 129 11.28 -15.48 4.91
C THR A 129 11.38 -14.00 5.28
N LEU A 130 11.53 -13.13 4.26
CA LEU A 130 11.58 -11.69 4.45
C LEU A 130 10.21 -11.13 4.87
N ILE A 131 10.23 -10.17 5.79
CA ILE A 131 9.06 -9.39 6.18
C ILE A 131 9.27 -7.94 5.77
N GLY A 132 8.31 -7.39 5.06
CA GLY A 132 8.30 -5.98 4.70
C GLY A 132 7.87 -5.11 5.87
N VAL A 133 8.49 -3.94 6.01
CA VAL A 133 8.10 -2.92 6.98
C VAL A 133 8.05 -1.56 6.30
N SER A 134 6.99 -0.81 6.54
CA SER A 134 6.84 0.55 6.06
C SER A 134 6.30 1.44 7.16
N VAL A 135 6.76 2.69 7.20
CA VAL A 135 6.34 3.68 8.19
C VAL A 135 5.86 4.91 7.46
N GLY A 136 4.64 5.33 7.72
CA GLY A 136 4.11 6.63 7.29
C GLY A 136 4.67 7.74 8.18
N GLY A 137 5.15 8.82 7.58
CA GLY A 137 5.80 9.90 8.32
C GLY A 137 7.19 9.53 8.85
N SER A 138 7.52 9.98 10.05
CA SER A 138 8.87 9.81 10.63
C SER A 138 9.04 8.47 11.34
N TRP A 139 10.14 7.77 11.04
CA TRP A 139 10.58 6.57 11.75
C TRP A 139 10.75 6.79 13.27
N GLY A 140 11.08 8.02 13.70
CA GLY A 140 11.18 8.38 15.11
C GLY A 140 9.89 8.20 15.91
N ASN A 141 8.74 8.20 15.24
CA ASN A 141 7.43 8.03 15.87
C ASN A 141 7.01 6.57 16.05
N VAL A 142 7.79 5.60 15.56
CA VAL A 142 7.42 4.18 15.66
C VAL A 142 7.56 3.66 17.08
N GLY A 143 8.53 4.15 17.85
CA GLY A 143 8.70 3.85 19.28
C GLY A 143 8.81 2.35 19.65
N LYS A 144 8.86 1.46 18.64
CA LYS A 144 8.75 0.02 18.80
C LYS A 144 10.09 -0.66 18.51
N SER A 145 10.38 -1.69 19.25
CA SER A 145 11.49 -2.59 18.99
C SER A 145 11.18 -3.48 17.78
N PHE A 146 12.20 -3.85 17.04
CA PHE A 146 12.12 -4.84 15.96
C PHE A 146 12.83 -6.15 16.37
N THR A 147 12.80 -6.52 17.66
CA THR A 147 13.45 -7.74 18.13
C THR A 147 12.88 -9.00 17.51
N TRP A 148 11.59 -8.98 17.16
CA TRP A 148 10.92 -10.04 16.42
C TRP A 148 11.58 -10.34 15.06
N ALA A 149 12.33 -9.41 14.48
CA ALA A 149 13.04 -9.62 13.21
C ALA A 149 14.05 -10.78 13.28
N ALA A 150 14.61 -11.05 14.46
CA ALA A 150 15.52 -12.18 14.66
C ALA A 150 14.87 -13.56 14.41
N GLU A 151 13.53 -13.63 14.47
CA GLU A 151 12.76 -14.85 14.21
C GLU A 151 12.35 -14.99 12.74
N THR A 152 12.78 -14.08 11.87
CA THR A 152 12.46 -14.03 10.44
C THR A 152 13.71 -14.11 9.57
N GLY A 153 13.56 -14.22 8.26
CA GLY A 153 14.69 -14.14 7.32
C GLY A 153 15.27 -12.73 7.16
N GLY A 154 14.68 -11.74 7.82
CA GLY A 154 15.11 -10.34 7.81
C GLY A 154 13.99 -9.37 7.50
N ILE A 155 14.29 -8.08 7.64
CA ILE A 155 13.37 -6.97 7.34
C ILE A 155 13.80 -6.27 6.05
N ILE A 156 12.81 -5.85 5.26
CA ILE A 156 13.02 -4.99 4.09
C ILE A 156 12.01 -3.84 4.08
N SER A 157 12.44 -2.64 3.68
CA SER A 157 11.58 -1.51 3.39
C SER A 157 11.84 -1.01 1.98
N PHE A 158 10.79 -0.92 1.16
CA PHE A 158 10.89 -0.42 -0.22
C PHE A 158 10.60 1.09 -0.33
N GLY A 159 10.09 1.73 0.73
CA GLY A 159 9.71 3.13 0.71
C GLY A 159 8.47 3.46 -0.13
N SER A 160 7.71 2.44 -0.55
CA SER A 160 6.47 2.56 -1.34
C SER A 160 5.52 1.43 -0.99
N ALA A 161 4.29 1.76 -0.60
CA ALA A 161 3.30 0.77 -0.22
C ALA A 161 2.87 -0.12 -1.41
N PRO A 162 2.48 0.40 -2.59
CA PRO A 162 2.13 -0.44 -3.73
C PRO A 162 3.29 -1.33 -4.18
N TYR A 163 4.53 -0.84 -4.12
CA TYR A 163 5.71 -1.65 -4.46
C TYR A 163 5.90 -2.81 -3.46
N SER A 164 5.79 -2.51 -2.16
CA SER A 164 5.85 -3.54 -1.10
C SER A 164 4.75 -4.59 -1.26
N LEU A 165 3.51 -4.14 -1.51
CA LEU A 165 2.35 -5.03 -1.64
C LEU A 165 2.36 -5.85 -2.94
N PHE A 166 2.98 -5.33 -4.02
CA PHE A 166 3.27 -6.15 -5.18
C PHE A 166 4.20 -7.32 -4.85
N HIS A 167 5.30 -7.06 -4.15
CA HIS A 167 6.25 -8.11 -3.75
C HIS A 167 5.65 -9.10 -2.76
N LEU A 168 4.81 -8.62 -1.83
CA LEU A 168 4.05 -9.50 -0.94
C LEU A 168 3.09 -10.41 -1.74
N ALA A 169 2.27 -9.82 -2.61
CA ALA A 169 1.33 -10.54 -3.44
C ALA A 169 2.03 -11.56 -4.36
N ALA A 170 3.24 -11.25 -4.84
CA ALA A 170 4.05 -12.15 -5.67
C ALA A 170 4.74 -13.28 -4.89
N GLY A 171 4.58 -13.34 -3.57
CA GLY A 171 5.18 -14.37 -2.73
C GLY A 171 6.67 -14.16 -2.44
N HIS A 172 7.20 -12.96 -2.65
CA HIS A 172 8.57 -12.63 -2.30
C HIS A 172 8.74 -12.30 -0.80
N LEU A 173 7.63 -11.93 -0.13
CA LEU A 173 7.56 -11.62 1.29
C LEU A 173 6.55 -12.54 1.97
N GLY A 174 6.77 -12.87 3.25
CA GLY A 174 5.81 -13.61 4.06
C GLY A 174 4.71 -12.71 4.64
N GLY A 175 5.05 -11.47 4.90
CA GLY A 175 4.16 -10.45 5.42
C GLY A 175 4.67 -9.04 5.15
N GLN A 176 3.78 -8.06 5.31
CA GLN A 176 4.07 -6.63 5.25
C GLN A 176 3.42 -5.95 6.43
N LEU A 177 4.19 -5.25 7.22
CA LEU A 177 3.75 -4.45 8.36
C LEU A 177 3.84 -2.97 8.01
N PHE A 178 2.74 -2.27 8.19
CA PHE A 178 2.66 -0.82 8.06
C PHE A 178 2.46 -0.18 9.42
N PHE A 179 3.14 0.92 9.67
CA PHE A 179 2.94 1.80 10.81
C PHE A 179 2.49 3.18 10.32
N ASN A 180 1.48 3.76 10.96
CA ASN A 180 0.96 5.11 10.70
C ASN A 180 0.69 5.38 9.21
N ALA A 181 0.13 4.41 8.51
CA ALA A 181 -0.08 4.50 7.07
C ALA A 181 -1.46 5.07 6.72
N GLY A 182 -1.50 6.05 5.83
CA GLY A 182 -2.72 6.59 5.25
C GLY A 182 -3.44 5.55 4.37
N VAL A 183 -4.76 5.61 4.36
CA VAL A 183 -5.62 4.68 3.60
C VAL A 183 -5.31 4.69 2.11
N GLU A 184 -5.01 5.86 1.53
CA GLU A 184 -4.71 6.08 0.11
C GLU A 184 -3.50 5.27 -0.36
N HIS A 185 -2.50 5.08 0.51
CA HIS A 185 -1.29 4.35 0.17
C HIS A 185 -1.51 2.83 0.12
N ILE A 186 -2.34 2.30 1.06
CA ILE A 186 -2.38 0.85 1.33
C ILE A 186 -3.64 0.14 0.83
N ALA A 187 -4.78 0.85 0.69
CA ALA A 187 -6.07 0.22 0.41
C ALA A 187 -6.10 -0.58 -0.90
N ALA A 188 -5.51 -0.06 -1.97
CA ALA A 188 -5.50 -0.75 -3.27
C ALA A 188 -4.73 -2.08 -3.21
N GLY A 189 -3.53 -2.06 -2.62
CA GLY A 189 -2.74 -3.27 -2.45
C GLY A 189 -3.35 -4.26 -1.45
N ALA A 190 -4.01 -3.75 -0.39
CA ALA A 190 -4.77 -4.58 0.55
C ALA A 190 -5.92 -5.30 -0.15
N ALA A 191 -6.67 -4.61 -1.03
CA ALA A 191 -7.72 -5.23 -1.84
C ALA A 191 -7.18 -6.38 -2.71
N VAL A 192 -6.02 -6.17 -3.36
CA VAL A 192 -5.35 -7.23 -4.14
C VAL A 192 -4.99 -8.41 -3.25
N CYS A 193 -4.35 -8.16 -2.11
CA CYS A 193 -3.92 -9.20 -1.18
C CYS A 193 -5.10 -9.99 -0.60
N GLN A 194 -6.19 -9.31 -0.22
CA GLN A 194 -7.42 -9.96 0.26
C GLN A 194 -8.02 -10.90 -0.79
N GLN A 195 -8.06 -10.49 -2.07
CA GLN A 195 -8.57 -11.35 -3.15
C GLN A 195 -7.65 -12.54 -3.46
N LEU A 196 -6.38 -12.47 -3.09
CA LEU A 196 -5.42 -13.60 -3.15
C LEU A 196 -5.48 -14.49 -1.89
N GLY A 197 -6.34 -14.16 -0.92
CA GLY A 197 -6.52 -14.93 0.31
C GLY A 197 -5.55 -14.59 1.44
N LEU A 198 -4.79 -13.49 1.32
CA LEU A 198 -3.95 -13.03 2.42
C LEU A 198 -4.81 -12.47 3.56
N LYS A 199 -4.30 -12.56 4.78
CA LYS A 199 -4.91 -11.96 5.98
C LYS A 199 -4.57 -10.48 6.05
N VAL A 200 -5.56 -9.65 6.40
CA VAL A 200 -5.42 -8.19 6.55
C VAL A 200 -6.03 -7.78 7.88
N THR A 201 -5.20 -7.43 8.85
CA THR A 201 -5.60 -7.05 10.21
C THR A 201 -4.67 -5.98 10.76
N ASP A 202 -4.94 -5.50 11.97
CA ASP A 202 -3.89 -4.84 12.77
C ASP A 202 -2.98 -5.88 13.44
N THR A 203 -2.00 -5.42 14.21
CA THR A 203 -1.05 -6.29 14.95
C THR A 203 -1.68 -7.00 16.15
N LEU A 204 -2.92 -6.67 16.51
CA LEU A 204 -3.72 -7.37 17.53
C LEU A 204 -4.71 -8.37 16.93
N GLY A 205 -4.66 -8.58 15.61
CA GLY A 205 -5.54 -9.50 14.89
C GLY A 205 -6.96 -8.97 14.63
N ARG A 206 -7.21 -7.67 14.85
CA ARG A 206 -8.53 -7.06 14.59
C ARG A 206 -8.66 -6.70 13.10
N ASN A 207 -9.83 -6.91 12.54
CA ASN A 207 -10.12 -6.55 11.16
C ASN A 207 -9.99 -5.03 10.93
N ILE A 208 -9.44 -4.66 9.80
CA ILE A 208 -9.37 -3.25 9.38
C ILE A 208 -10.72 -2.81 8.83
N VAL A 209 -11.24 -1.69 9.36
CA VAL A 209 -12.37 -0.96 8.78
C VAL A 209 -11.81 0.20 7.99
N TRP A 210 -11.99 0.16 6.67
CA TRP A 210 -11.44 1.17 5.76
C TRP A 210 -12.32 2.42 5.76
N GLU A 211 -11.70 3.57 5.96
CA GLU A 211 -12.37 4.88 6.02
C GLU A 211 -11.53 5.92 5.27
N VAL A 212 -12.20 6.86 4.60
CA VAL A 212 -11.52 8.00 3.93
C VAL A 212 -10.75 8.86 4.93
N ASN A 213 -9.64 9.44 4.50
CA ASN A 213 -8.79 10.33 5.31
C ASN A 213 -8.32 9.71 6.64
N LYS A 214 -8.22 8.39 6.72
CA LYS A 214 -7.79 7.68 7.92
C LYS A 214 -6.38 7.16 7.79
N SER A 215 -5.58 7.40 8.82
CA SER A 215 -4.31 6.72 9.04
C SER A 215 -4.49 5.59 10.05
N TYR A 216 -3.84 4.47 9.81
CA TYR A 216 -3.90 3.28 10.66
C TYR A 216 -2.59 3.16 11.45
N GLU A 217 -2.71 3.04 12.77
CA GLU A 217 -1.54 2.86 13.64
C GLU A 217 -0.70 1.66 13.21
N THR A 218 -1.36 0.53 12.96
CA THR A 218 -0.71 -0.65 12.40
C THR A 218 -1.63 -1.37 11.41
N VAL A 219 -1.05 -1.89 10.32
CA VAL A 219 -1.72 -2.84 9.41
C VAL A 219 -0.75 -3.96 9.10
N LEU A 220 -1.15 -5.18 9.37
CA LEU A 220 -0.46 -6.40 8.97
C LEU A 220 -1.19 -7.04 7.80
N ILE A 221 -0.46 -7.28 6.72
CA ILE A 221 -0.93 -8.08 5.58
C ILE A 221 0.04 -9.25 5.43
N SER A 222 -0.44 -10.48 5.49
CA SER A 222 0.42 -11.65 5.39
C SER A 222 -0.22 -12.85 4.71
N TRP A 223 0.61 -13.72 4.18
CA TRP A 223 0.18 -15.03 3.74
C TRP A 223 -0.32 -15.86 4.94
N PRO A 224 -1.39 -16.65 4.79
CA PRO A 224 -2.04 -17.36 5.90
C PRO A 224 -1.10 -18.24 6.71
N GLN A 225 -0.11 -18.88 6.06
CA GLN A 225 0.83 -19.78 6.73
C GLN A 225 1.77 -19.10 7.73
N TYR A 226 1.94 -17.77 7.65
CA TYR A 226 2.81 -17.01 8.58
C TYR A 226 2.01 -16.16 9.57
N TYR A 227 0.71 -16.01 9.34
CA TYR A 227 -0.11 -15.03 10.05
C TYR A 227 -0.06 -15.19 11.57
N ASP A 228 -0.36 -16.40 12.08
CA ASP A 228 -0.42 -16.65 13.53
C ASP A 228 0.95 -16.47 14.19
N GLN A 229 2.03 -16.87 13.50
CA GLN A 229 3.39 -16.66 13.98
C GLN A 229 3.72 -15.17 14.08
N LEU A 230 3.40 -14.37 13.06
CA LEU A 230 3.63 -12.92 13.05
C LEU A 230 2.83 -12.21 14.14
N ILE A 231 1.56 -12.53 14.33
CA ILE A 231 0.75 -11.97 15.43
C ILE A 231 1.37 -12.28 16.78
N ALA A 232 1.82 -13.54 17.00
CA ALA A 232 2.46 -13.93 18.26
C ALA A 232 3.80 -13.21 18.50
N LEU A 233 4.56 -12.93 17.43
CA LEU A 233 5.81 -12.18 17.53
C LEU A 233 5.56 -10.70 17.89
N PHE A 234 4.60 -10.05 17.23
CA PHE A 234 4.26 -8.64 17.50
C PHE A 234 3.69 -8.43 18.90
N ALA A 235 2.94 -9.40 19.42
CA ALA A 235 2.42 -9.33 20.78
C ALA A 235 3.54 -9.33 21.85
N LYS A 236 4.69 -9.97 21.58
CA LYS A 236 5.84 -9.96 22.50
C LYS A 236 6.57 -8.62 22.56
N ASP A 237 6.56 -7.85 21.46
CA ASP A 237 7.23 -6.54 21.37
C ASP A 237 6.36 -5.37 21.87
N THR A 238 5.16 -5.67 22.37
CA THR A 238 4.21 -4.65 22.87
C THR A 238 4.32 -4.44 24.41
N ILE A 239 5.29 -5.10 25.06
CA ILE A 239 5.55 -4.99 26.50
C ILE A 239 6.75 -4.08 26.76
#